data_a9a8907af9c45c6397fe4f44e1938bf0
#
_entry.id   a9a8907af9c45c6397fe4f44e1938bf0
#
_cell.length_a   1.000
_cell.length_b   1.000
_cell.length_c   1.000
_cell.angle_alpha   90.00
_cell.angle_beta   90.00
_cell.angle_gamma   90.00
#
_symmetry.space_group_name_H-M   'P 1'
#
loop_
_entity.id
_entity.type
_entity.pdbx_description
1 polymer ?
#
loop_
_entity_poly.entity_id
_entity_poly.type
_entity_poly.pdbx_seq_one_letter_code
_entity_poly.pdbx_strand_id
1 'polypeptide(L)'
;MLTGIDHLIIATPDLDDAVDRLARLGIEAGGGGVHPALGTQNRLAWFGDSYLELISVTDPARAAESWLGGPTARLIEERGGGFVGFALSSNDLQADLASVRTKGSTLVGPVPGERRRPDGAIVRWNLAVPSLVGPTAPPFLIEHDTSSAEWTPAEREARSVEVQPVGGSIRLVALEISMVDPARVANGYRREVGLDPEPWLGGGDWALAAVMGEQRVVLRPADSTTGPAVVIRLSSTGSRGGTADLYGCRFVIEPFARA
;
A
#
# COMPACT_ATOMS: atom_id res chain seq x y z
N MET A 1 14.17 -11.13 1.88
CA MET A 1 13.61 -10.83 3.24
C MET A 1 12.73 -9.59 3.15
N LEU A 2 11.56 -9.64 3.77
CA LEU A 2 10.63 -8.51 3.80
C LEU A 2 11.28 -7.32 4.52
N THR A 3 11.13 -6.11 3.95
CA THR A 3 11.79 -4.91 4.47
C THR A 3 10.79 -3.88 5.03
N GLY A 4 9.51 -3.96 4.66
CA GLY A 4 8.48 -3.05 5.13
C GLY A 4 7.25 -3.06 4.23
N ILE A 5 6.34 -2.13 4.49
CA ILE A 5 5.24 -1.81 3.59
C ILE A 5 5.82 -1.04 2.40
N ASP A 6 5.67 -1.59 1.21
CA ASP A 6 6.08 -0.93 -0.03
C ASP A 6 5.09 0.16 -0.41
N HIS A 7 3.84 -0.23 -0.62
CA HIS A 7 2.80 0.74 -0.94
C HIS A 7 1.40 0.29 -0.50
N LEU A 8 0.55 1.29 -0.38
CA LEU A 8 -0.87 1.16 -0.12
C LEU A 8 -1.63 1.51 -1.40
N ILE A 9 -2.72 0.82 -1.72
CA ILE A 9 -3.48 1.04 -2.94
C ILE A 9 -4.89 1.52 -2.61
N ILE A 10 -5.27 2.68 -3.15
CA ILE A 10 -6.62 3.23 -3.09
C ILE A 10 -7.17 3.36 -4.50
N ALA A 11 -8.29 2.69 -4.78
CA ALA A 11 -9.04 2.83 -6.02
C ALA A 11 -9.84 4.13 -6.02
N THR A 12 -9.84 4.82 -7.16
CA THR A 12 -10.62 6.03 -7.39
C THR A 12 -11.15 6.06 -8.82
N PRO A 13 -12.36 6.57 -9.07
CA PRO A 13 -12.85 6.80 -10.43
C PRO A 13 -12.15 7.98 -11.11
N ASP A 14 -11.62 8.93 -10.32
CA ASP A 14 -11.00 10.17 -10.79
C ASP A 14 -9.69 10.43 -10.04
N LEU A 15 -8.56 10.31 -10.76
CA LEU A 15 -7.22 10.52 -10.19
C LEU A 15 -6.96 11.99 -9.85
N ASP A 16 -7.49 12.91 -10.62
CA ASP A 16 -7.23 14.34 -10.41
C ASP A 16 -8.00 14.84 -9.18
N ASP A 17 -9.27 14.42 -8.98
CA ASP A 17 -9.99 14.68 -7.71
C ASP A 17 -9.27 14.07 -6.51
N ALA A 18 -8.74 12.85 -6.65
CA ALA A 18 -8.00 12.21 -5.57
C ALA A 18 -6.69 12.94 -5.21
N VAL A 19 -5.95 13.41 -6.21
CA VAL A 19 -4.75 14.26 -6.02
C VAL A 19 -5.12 15.57 -5.30
N ASP A 20 -6.18 16.25 -5.74
CA ASP A 20 -6.66 17.49 -5.12
C ASP A 20 -7.06 17.27 -3.65
N ARG A 21 -7.67 16.14 -3.32
CA ARG A 21 -8.01 15.79 -1.93
C ARG A 21 -6.78 15.56 -1.07
N LEU A 22 -5.75 14.88 -1.58
CA LEU A 22 -4.47 14.71 -0.88
C LEU A 22 -3.75 16.05 -0.70
N ALA A 23 -3.79 16.92 -1.71
CA ALA A 23 -3.19 18.26 -1.63
C ALA A 23 -3.77 19.10 -0.49
N ARG A 24 -5.08 18.96 -0.19
CA ARG A 24 -5.72 19.63 0.97
C ARG A 24 -5.17 19.17 2.32
N LEU A 25 -4.61 17.95 2.38
CA LEU A 25 -3.89 17.41 3.54
C LEU A 25 -2.43 17.87 3.59
N GLY A 26 -1.96 18.56 2.57
CA GLY A 26 -0.57 18.92 2.40
C GLY A 26 0.30 17.75 1.95
N ILE A 27 -0.29 16.75 1.30
CA ILE A 27 0.40 15.61 0.66
C ILE A 27 0.41 15.84 -0.85
N GLU A 28 1.60 15.93 -1.43
CA GLU A 28 1.77 16.00 -2.87
C GLU A 28 1.66 14.60 -3.48
N ALA A 29 0.86 14.50 -4.54
CA ALA A 29 0.75 13.29 -5.35
C ALA A 29 0.92 13.64 -6.82
N GLY A 30 1.66 12.81 -7.55
CA GLY A 30 1.93 13.07 -8.97
C GLY A 30 2.62 11.90 -9.65
N GLY A 31 3.26 12.16 -10.77
CA GLY A 31 3.95 11.13 -11.54
C GLY A 31 3.02 9.97 -11.92
N GLY A 32 3.46 8.75 -11.62
CA GLY A 32 2.71 7.55 -11.94
C GLY A 32 2.81 7.14 -13.41
N GLY A 33 1.78 6.53 -13.94
CA GLY A 33 1.76 6.06 -15.32
C GLY A 33 0.68 5.03 -15.58
N VAL A 34 0.83 4.32 -16.71
CA VAL A 34 -0.10 3.30 -17.18
C VAL A 34 0.47 1.91 -16.94
N HIS A 35 -0.38 0.99 -16.49
CA HIS A 35 -0.11 -0.44 -16.39
C HIS A 35 -0.84 -1.18 -17.53
N PRO A 36 -0.18 -1.40 -18.66
CA PRO A 36 -0.85 -1.96 -19.84
C PRO A 36 -1.42 -3.37 -19.59
N ALA A 37 -0.72 -4.18 -18.79
CA ALA A 37 -1.17 -5.53 -18.45
C ALA A 37 -2.37 -5.57 -17.50
N LEU A 38 -2.58 -4.51 -16.69
CA LEU A 38 -3.65 -4.44 -15.70
C LEU A 38 -4.88 -3.65 -16.16
N GLY A 39 -4.77 -2.90 -17.26
CA GLY A 39 -5.83 -1.99 -17.73
C GLY A 39 -6.07 -0.80 -16.80
N THR A 40 -5.04 -0.37 -16.08
CA THR A 40 -5.11 0.68 -15.05
C THR A 40 -4.06 1.76 -15.25
N GLN A 41 -4.24 2.88 -14.58
CA GLN A 41 -3.26 3.95 -14.43
C GLN A 41 -3.21 4.43 -12.99
N ASN A 42 -2.14 5.13 -12.61
CA ASN A 42 -1.98 5.61 -11.24
C ASN A 42 -1.39 7.02 -11.12
N ARG A 43 -1.49 7.56 -9.90
CA ARG A 43 -0.69 8.66 -9.34
C ARG A 43 -0.10 8.20 -8.02
N LEU A 44 1.07 8.72 -7.66
CA LEU A 44 1.82 8.30 -6.49
C LEU A 44 2.00 9.47 -5.50
N ALA A 45 1.83 9.18 -4.21
CA ALA A 45 2.26 10.07 -3.14
C ALA A 45 3.35 9.36 -2.34
N TRP A 46 4.55 9.94 -2.31
CA TRP A 46 5.72 9.30 -1.70
C TRP A 46 5.84 9.61 -0.21
N PHE A 47 6.20 8.60 0.57
CA PHE A 47 6.43 8.65 2.02
C PHE A 47 7.81 8.05 2.34
N GLY A 48 8.87 8.64 1.82
CA GLY A 48 10.19 8.06 1.78
C GLY A 48 10.27 6.92 0.76
N ASP A 49 10.64 5.72 1.19
CA ASP A 49 10.69 4.52 0.32
C ASP A 49 9.33 3.83 0.16
N SER A 50 8.31 4.23 0.94
CA SER A 50 6.94 3.77 0.77
C SER A 50 6.11 4.79 0.00
N TYR A 51 4.97 4.36 -0.57
CA TYR A 51 4.07 5.29 -1.25
C TYR A 51 2.61 4.89 -1.15
N LEU A 52 1.74 5.85 -1.41
CA LEU A 52 0.34 5.63 -1.71
C LEU A 52 0.17 5.60 -3.22
N GLU A 53 -0.42 4.54 -3.73
CA GLU A 53 -0.87 4.42 -5.10
C GLU A 53 -2.36 4.76 -5.20
N LEU A 54 -2.69 5.86 -5.86
CA LEU A 54 -4.05 6.13 -6.33
C LEU A 54 -4.21 5.45 -7.69
N ILE A 55 -5.12 4.47 -7.79
CA ILE A 55 -5.29 3.66 -9.00
C ILE A 55 -6.69 3.85 -9.61
N SER A 56 -6.75 3.96 -10.94
CA SER A 56 -7.98 4.06 -11.71
C SER A 56 -7.96 3.12 -12.91
N VAL A 57 -9.13 2.74 -13.41
CA VAL A 57 -9.28 1.88 -14.59
C VAL A 57 -9.27 2.71 -15.85
N THR A 58 -8.47 2.29 -16.87
CA THR A 58 -8.41 2.92 -18.20
C THR A 58 -8.92 2.01 -19.31
N ASP A 59 -8.80 0.69 -19.11
CA ASP A 59 -9.29 -0.33 -20.02
C ASP A 59 -10.11 -1.35 -19.22
N PRO A 60 -11.45 -1.21 -19.17
CA PRO A 60 -12.31 -2.09 -18.38
C PRO A 60 -12.23 -3.57 -18.79
N ALA A 61 -12.04 -3.85 -20.08
CA ALA A 61 -11.95 -5.23 -20.57
C ALA A 61 -10.67 -5.89 -20.07
N ARG A 62 -9.54 -5.20 -20.17
CA ARG A 62 -8.26 -5.67 -19.67
C ARG A 62 -8.26 -5.76 -18.14
N ALA A 63 -8.84 -4.78 -17.47
CA ALA A 63 -8.93 -4.76 -16.01
C ALA A 63 -9.69 -5.99 -15.49
N ALA A 64 -10.81 -6.36 -16.11
CA ALA A 64 -11.63 -7.50 -15.70
C ALA A 64 -10.87 -8.83 -15.72
N GLU A 65 -9.85 -8.97 -16.57
CA GLU A 65 -9.03 -10.17 -16.70
C GLU A 65 -7.79 -10.16 -15.79
N SER A 66 -7.49 -9.04 -15.13
CA SER A 66 -6.28 -8.89 -14.33
C SER A 66 -6.52 -9.05 -12.84
N TRP A 67 -5.50 -9.58 -12.14
CA TRP A 67 -5.58 -9.88 -10.71
C TRP A 67 -5.83 -8.65 -9.82
N LEU A 68 -5.38 -7.45 -10.23
CA LEU A 68 -5.56 -6.19 -9.51
C LEU A 68 -6.64 -5.31 -10.14
N GLY A 69 -6.70 -5.25 -11.48
CA GLY A 69 -7.64 -4.39 -12.19
C GLY A 69 -9.11 -4.79 -11.93
N GLY A 70 -9.43 -6.09 -11.93
CA GLY A 70 -10.78 -6.57 -11.65
C GLY A 70 -11.31 -6.17 -10.28
N PRO A 71 -10.59 -6.44 -9.17
CA PRO A 71 -10.94 -5.92 -7.84
C PRO A 71 -11.03 -4.40 -7.78
N THR A 72 -10.13 -3.67 -8.46
CA THR A 72 -10.16 -2.20 -8.55
C THR A 72 -11.44 -1.71 -9.23
N ALA A 73 -11.79 -2.26 -10.39
CA ALA A 73 -12.99 -1.90 -11.14
C ALA A 73 -14.26 -2.12 -10.31
N ARG A 74 -14.37 -3.29 -9.68
CA ARG A 74 -15.50 -3.64 -8.83
C ARG A 74 -15.64 -2.68 -7.64
N LEU A 75 -14.55 -2.33 -6.97
CA LEU A 75 -14.58 -1.42 -5.83
C LEU A 75 -15.03 0.00 -6.24
N ILE A 76 -14.60 0.46 -7.42
CA ILE A 76 -15.05 1.73 -7.99
C ILE A 76 -16.56 1.68 -8.30
N GLU A 77 -17.03 0.62 -8.95
CA GLU A 77 -18.44 0.45 -9.31
C GLU A 77 -19.37 0.36 -8.08
N GLU A 78 -19.00 -0.45 -7.10
CA GLU A 78 -19.85 -0.74 -5.94
C GLU A 78 -19.84 0.37 -4.88
N ARG A 79 -18.70 1.11 -4.74
CA ARG A 79 -18.46 2.02 -3.61
C ARG A 79 -17.91 3.40 -4.01
N GLY A 80 -17.68 3.65 -5.30
CA GLY A 80 -17.05 4.87 -5.77
C GLY A 80 -15.56 4.97 -5.45
N GLY A 81 -14.92 3.85 -5.08
CA GLY A 81 -13.52 3.77 -4.70
C GLY A 81 -13.31 3.19 -3.31
N GLY A 82 -12.04 3.10 -2.87
CA GLY A 82 -11.68 2.56 -1.57
C GLY A 82 -10.34 1.87 -1.51
N PHE A 83 -9.99 1.36 -0.33
CA PHE A 83 -8.76 0.61 -0.10
C PHE A 83 -8.81 -0.74 -0.80
N VAL A 84 -7.90 -0.95 -1.74
CA VAL A 84 -7.78 -2.19 -2.51
C VAL A 84 -6.95 -3.22 -1.75
N GLY A 85 -5.82 -2.80 -1.18
CA GLY A 85 -4.86 -3.66 -0.51
C GLY A 85 -3.51 -2.98 -0.37
N PHE A 86 -2.46 -3.75 -0.07
CA PHE A 86 -1.11 -3.24 0.08
C PHE A 86 -0.05 -4.25 -0.35
N ALA A 87 1.15 -3.76 -0.61
CA ALA A 87 2.32 -4.55 -0.93
C ALA A 87 3.33 -4.53 0.21
N LEU A 88 4.06 -5.63 0.36
CA LEU A 88 5.28 -5.70 1.17
C LEU A 88 6.50 -5.73 0.28
N SER A 89 7.49 -4.91 0.60
CA SER A 89 8.76 -4.86 -0.11
C SER A 89 9.65 -6.05 0.23
N SER A 90 10.21 -6.68 -0.79
CA SER A 90 11.18 -7.77 -0.69
C SER A 90 12.50 -7.36 -1.35
N ASN A 91 13.62 -7.73 -0.74
CA ASN A 91 14.94 -7.58 -1.33
C ASN A 91 15.47 -8.87 -1.98
N ASP A 92 14.69 -9.97 -1.89
CA ASP A 92 14.92 -11.25 -2.57
C ASP A 92 13.60 -12.00 -2.63
N LEU A 93 12.80 -11.67 -3.62
CA LEU A 93 11.46 -12.21 -3.79
C LEU A 93 11.46 -13.73 -3.99
N GLN A 94 12.48 -14.25 -4.65
CA GLN A 94 12.58 -15.69 -4.90
C GLN A 94 12.83 -16.47 -3.61
N ALA A 95 13.71 -15.98 -2.75
CA ALA A 95 13.97 -16.59 -1.46
C ALA A 95 12.75 -16.47 -0.53
N ASP A 96 12.08 -15.33 -0.51
CA ASP A 96 10.87 -15.12 0.29
C ASP A 96 9.75 -16.05 -0.16
N LEU A 97 9.50 -16.18 -1.48
CA LEU A 97 8.54 -17.14 -2.03
C LEU A 97 8.87 -18.58 -1.68
N ALA A 98 10.14 -18.99 -1.80
CA ALA A 98 10.57 -20.33 -1.42
C ALA A 98 10.26 -20.58 0.07
N SER A 99 10.55 -19.63 0.94
CA SER A 99 10.29 -19.71 2.37
C SER A 99 8.80 -19.87 2.70
N VAL A 100 7.93 -19.01 2.14
CA VAL A 100 6.49 -19.06 2.46
C VAL A 100 5.79 -20.28 1.85
N ARG A 101 6.26 -20.78 0.72
CA ARG A 101 5.75 -22.03 0.11
C ARG A 101 5.94 -23.24 1.00
N THR A 102 7.01 -23.30 1.79
CA THR A 102 7.18 -24.38 2.79
C THR A 102 6.12 -24.33 3.90
N LYS A 103 5.47 -23.17 4.09
CA LYS A 103 4.38 -22.94 5.06
C LYS A 103 2.99 -23.07 4.45
N GLY A 104 2.89 -23.46 3.17
CA GLY A 104 1.63 -23.64 2.46
C GLY A 104 1.07 -22.38 1.80
N SER A 105 1.93 -21.40 1.48
CA SER A 105 1.54 -20.22 0.71
C SER A 105 1.07 -20.59 -0.68
N THR A 106 0.03 -19.89 -1.14
CA THR A 106 -0.56 -20.04 -2.47
C THR A 106 -0.16 -18.90 -3.41
N LEU A 107 0.76 -18.03 -3.00
CA LEU A 107 1.25 -16.94 -3.84
C LEU A 107 1.81 -17.44 -5.17
N VAL A 108 1.36 -16.79 -6.24
CA VAL A 108 1.85 -17.03 -7.60
C VAL A 108 2.94 -16.03 -7.93
N GLY A 109 4.09 -16.51 -8.38
CA GLY A 109 5.21 -15.63 -8.76
C GLY A 109 6.55 -16.38 -8.86
N PRO A 110 7.64 -15.69 -9.17
CA PRO A 110 7.70 -14.26 -9.56
C PRO A 110 6.93 -13.98 -10.85
N VAL A 111 6.14 -12.89 -10.86
CA VAL A 111 5.47 -12.40 -12.07
C VAL A 111 6.05 -11.03 -12.40
N PRO A 112 6.59 -10.81 -13.61
CA PRO A 112 7.11 -9.52 -13.98
C PRO A 112 5.98 -8.51 -14.13
N GLY A 113 6.24 -7.28 -13.69
CA GLY A 113 5.35 -6.14 -13.86
C GLY A 113 6.11 -4.92 -14.39
N GLU A 114 5.39 -4.06 -15.06
CA GLU A 114 5.93 -2.79 -15.52
C GLU A 114 4.87 -1.68 -15.51
N ARG A 115 5.36 -0.45 -15.39
CA ARG A 115 4.58 0.77 -15.56
C ARG A 115 5.31 1.68 -16.53
N ARG A 116 4.55 2.27 -17.44
CA ARG A 116 5.07 3.27 -18.37
C ARG A 116 4.71 4.65 -17.86
N ARG A 117 5.73 5.45 -17.58
CA ARG A 117 5.63 6.85 -17.18
C ARG A 117 5.23 7.75 -18.36
N PRO A 118 4.66 8.95 -18.10
CA PRO A 118 4.35 9.92 -19.15
C PRO A 118 5.56 10.37 -19.97
N ASP A 119 6.77 10.38 -19.39
CA ASP A 119 8.02 10.71 -20.06
C ASP A 119 8.61 9.55 -20.90
N GLY A 120 7.90 8.41 -20.95
CA GLY A 120 8.29 7.21 -21.68
C GLY A 120 9.21 6.27 -20.90
N ALA A 121 9.72 6.65 -19.73
CA ALA A 121 10.51 5.76 -18.89
C ALA A 121 9.69 4.57 -18.39
N ILE A 122 10.34 3.42 -18.23
CA ILE A 122 9.71 2.20 -17.76
C ILE A 122 10.23 1.86 -16.38
N VAL A 123 9.32 1.71 -15.44
CA VAL A 123 9.57 1.19 -14.10
C VAL A 123 9.25 -0.29 -14.09
N ARG A 124 10.14 -1.13 -13.54
CA ARG A 124 9.99 -2.60 -13.52
C ARG A 124 10.08 -3.18 -12.13
N TRP A 125 9.40 -4.29 -11.94
CA TRP A 125 9.40 -5.05 -10.70
C TRP A 125 9.03 -6.52 -10.94
N ASN A 126 9.21 -7.35 -9.91
CA ASN A 126 8.65 -8.68 -9.84
C ASN A 126 7.64 -8.76 -8.69
N LEU A 127 6.59 -9.53 -8.87
CA LEU A 127 5.50 -9.69 -7.90
C LEU A 127 5.35 -11.14 -7.47
N ALA A 128 4.89 -11.33 -6.22
CA ALA A 128 4.22 -12.54 -5.79
C ALA A 128 2.79 -12.19 -5.39
N VAL A 129 1.82 -12.66 -6.16
CA VAL A 129 0.44 -12.21 -6.08
C VAL A 129 -0.46 -13.23 -5.39
N PRO A 130 -1.38 -12.81 -4.50
CA PRO A 130 -2.35 -13.68 -3.87
C PRO A 130 -3.51 -14.00 -4.84
N SER A 131 -4.23 -15.08 -4.53
CA SER A 131 -5.45 -15.46 -5.26
C SER A 131 -6.64 -14.50 -5.02
N LEU A 132 -6.60 -13.73 -3.94
CA LEU A 132 -7.63 -12.75 -3.58
C LEU A 132 -6.98 -11.41 -3.25
N VAL A 133 -7.63 -10.33 -3.68
CA VAL A 133 -7.25 -8.94 -3.37
C VAL A 133 -8.42 -8.27 -2.66
N GLY A 134 -8.13 -7.56 -1.60
CA GLY A 134 -9.11 -6.83 -0.80
C GLY A 134 -8.54 -6.35 0.53
N PRO A 135 -9.26 -5.52 1.27
CA PRO A 135 -8.77 -4.88 2.50
C PRO A 135 -8.27 -5.84 3.57
N THR A 136 -8.82 -7.06 3.63
CA THR A 136 -8.45 -8.10 4.62
C THR A 136 -7.75 -9.30 3.99
N ALA A 137 -7.51 -9.27 2.68
CA ALA A 137 -6.73 -10.28 1.98
C ALA A 137 -5.24 -10.16 2.36
N PRO A 138 -4.45 -11.25 2.25
CA PRO A 138 -3.02 -11.16 2.38
C PRO A 138 -2.43 -10.14 1.38
N PRO A 139 -1.42 -9.35 1.79
CA PRO A 139 -0.72 -8.47 0.86
C PRO A 139 0.01 -9.29 -0.21
N PHE A 140 0.36 -8.63 -1.30
CA PHE A 140 1.30 -9.20 -2.26
C PHE A 140 2.73 -8.76 -1.93
N LEU A 141 3.72 -9.47 -2.50
CA LEU A 141 5.13 -9.12 -2.35
C LEU A 141 5.62 -8.46 -3.64
N ILE A 142 6.53 -7.50 -3.50
CA ILE A 142 7.12 -6.78 -4.62
C ILE A 142 8.64 -6.65 -4.43
N GLU A 143 9.38 -6.86 -5.50
CA GLU A 143 10.81 -6.57 -5.61
C GLU A 143 11.02 -5.65 -6.80
N HIS A 144 11.48 -4.41 -6.54
CA HIS A 144 11.73 -3.43 -7.57
C HIS A 144 13.07 -3.66 -8.25
N ASP A 145 13.10 -3.42 -9.56
CA ASP A 145 14.36 -3.33 -10.31
C ASP A 145 15.04 -1.99 -9.97
N THR A 146 16.08 -2.05 -9.14
CA THR A 146 16.83 -0.88 -8.67
C THR A 146 17.64 -0.19 -9.76
N SER A 147 17.70 -0.74 -10.97
CA SER A 147 18.27 -0.08 -12.16
C SER A 147 17.23 0.68 -12.97
N SER A 148 15.94 0.47 -12.69
CA SER A 148 14.83 1.17 -13.36
C SER A 148 14.58 2.56 -12.74
N ALA A 149 13.90 3.42 -13.50
CA ALA A 149 13.50 4.74 -13.03
C ALA A 149 12.74 4.65 -11.69
N GLU A 150 12.85 5.69 -10.87
CA GLU A 150 12.28 5.83 -9.52
C GLU A 150 12.94 4.97 -8.43
N TRP A 151 13.68 3.92 -8.79
CA TRP A 151 14.25 2.98 -7.81
C TRP A 151 15.77 2.99 -7.76
N THR A 152 16.41 3.87 -8.53
CA THR A 152 17.86 4.08 -8.41
C THR A 152 18.20 4.61 -7.01
N PRO A 153 19.39 4.29 -6.46
CA PRO A 153 19.82 4.79 -5.15
C PRO A 153 19.71 6.31 -5.01
N ALA A 154 20.02 7.06 -6.06
CA ALA A 154 19.96 8.52 -6.05
C ALA A 154 18.52 9.05 -5.94
N GLU A 155 17.57 8.43 -6.66
CA GLU A 155 16.15 8.83 -6.59
C GLU A 155 15.53 8.47 -5.24
N ARG A 156 15.89 7.34 -4.65
CA ARG A 156 15.46 6.95 -3.32
C ARG A 156 15.99 7.92 -2.25
N GLU A 157 17.26 8.30 -2.33
CA GLU A 157 17.86 9.28 -1.43
C GLU A 157 17.16 10.64 -1.55
N ALA A 158 16.91 11.12 -2.76
CA ALA A 158 16.20 12.37 -2.99
C ALA A 158 14.80 12.36 -2.34
N ARG A 159 14.02 11.28 -2.50
CA ARG A 159 12.69 11.15 -1.87
C ARG A 159 12.74 11.09 -0.35
N SER A 160 13.79 10.52 0.23
CA SER A 160 13.90 10.36 1.69
C SER A 160 13.94 11.71 2.44
N VAL A 161 14.36 12.77 1.77
CA VAL A 161 14.49 14.14 2.31
C VAL A 161 13.48 15.12 1.70
N GLU A 162 12.62 14.66 0.82
CA GLU A 162 11.62 15.50 0.15
C GLU A 162 10.67 16.13 1.15
N VAL A 163 10.50 17.44 1.04
CA VAL A 163 9.63 18.22 1.92
C VAL A 163 8.25 18.34 1.28
N GLN A 164 7.26 17.80 1.95
CA GLN A 164 5.86 17.87 1.53
C GLN A 164 5.23 19.22 1.95
N PRO A 165 4.15 19.68 1.28
CA PRO A 165 3.47 20.93 1.62
C PRO A 165 2.95 21.01 3.06
N VAL A 166 2.77 19.87 3.74
CA VAL A 166 2.45 19.83 5.18
C VAL A 166 3.56 20.41 6.05
N GLY A 167 4.74 20.67 5.48
CA GLY A 167 5.84 21.38 6.13
C GLY A 167 6.99 20.52 6.62
N GLY A 168 7.10 19.27 6.12
CA GLY A 168 8.21 18.36 6.46
C GLY A 168 8.21 17.12 5.58
N SER A 169 9.24 16.28 5.71
CA SER A 169 9.21 14.97 5.08
C SER A 169 8.18 14.08 5.79
N ILE A 170 7.52 13.23 5.01
CA ILE A 170 6.47 12.32 5.51
C ILE A 170 6.97 10.88 5.42
N ARG A 171 6.62 10.07 6.42
CA ARG A 171 6.87 8.62 6.43
C ARG A 171 5.61 7.85 6.79
N LEU A 172 5.40 6.72 6.16
CA LEU A 172 4.39 5.76 6.56
C LEU A 172 4.84 5.04 7.83
N VAL A 173 4.05 5.13 8.90
CA VAL A 173 4.36 4.48 10.19
C VAL A 173 3.42 3.34 10.53
N ALA A 174 2.16 3.40 10.11
CA ALA A 174 1.25 2.28 10.32
C ALA A 174 0.15 2.21 9.28
N LEU A 175 -0.25 0.97 8.96
CA LEU A 175 -1.51 0.63 8.34
C LEU A 175 -2.35 -0.11 9.38
N GLU A 176 -3.49 0.45 9.78
CA GLU A 176 -4.43 -0.19 10.69
C GLU A 176 -5.68 -0.62 9.92
N ILE A 177 -6.08 -1.87 10.07
CA ILE A 177 -7.26 -2.42 9.40
C ILE A 177 -8.16 -3.03 10.48
N SER A 178 -9.39 -2.51 10.59
CA SER A 178 -10.39 -3.03 11.50
C SER A 178 -11.25 -4.07 10.80
N MET A 179 -11.47 -5.22 11.46
CA MET A 179 -12.19 -6.36 10.88
C MET A 179 -12.83 -7.24 11.95
N VAL A 180 -13.78 -8.08 11.55
CA VAL A 180 -14.51 -8.96 12.47
C VAL A 180 -13.63 -10.00 13.12
N ASP A 181 -12.70 -10.60 12.37
CA ASP A 181 -11.82 -11.69 12.84
C ASP A 181 -10.35 -11.41 12.51
N PRO A 182 -9.65 -10.61 13.34
CA PRO A 182 -8.23 -10.33 13.17
C PRO A 182 -7.35 -11.57 13.23
N ALA A 183 -7.71 -12.57 14.05
CA ALA A 183 -6.91 -13.78 14.22
C ALA A 183 -6.90 -14.62 12.94
N ARG A 184 -8.03 -14.75 12.25
CA ARG A 184 -8.11 -15.44 10.96
C ARG A 184 -7.26 -14.75 9.90
N VAL A 185 -7.32 -13.42 9.85
CA VAL A 185 -6.51 -12.62 8.89
C VAL A 185 -5.02 -12.74 9.20
N ALA A 186 -4.63 -12.65 10.48
CA ALA A 186 -3.24 -12.86 10.92
C ALA A 186 -2.71 -14.23 10.51
N ASN A 187 -3.51 -15.30 10.67
CA ASN A 187 -3.14 -16.65 10.22
C ASN A 187 -2.94 -16.71 8.69
N GLY A 188 -3.78 -15.98 7.93
CA GLY A 188 -3.59 -15.81 6.49
C GLY A 188 -2.27 -15.13 6.16
N TYR A 189 -1.93 -14.06 6.86
CA TYR A 189 -0.69 -13.31 6.65
C TYR A 189 0.56 -14.16 6.98
N ARG A 190 0.53 -14.92 8.09
CA ARG A 190 1.61 -15.86 8.43
C ARG A 190 1.85 -16.89 7.33
N ARG A 191 0.78 -17.49 6.85
CA ARG A 191 0.86 -18.54 5.84
C ARG A 191 1.29 -17.99 4.48
N GLU A 192 0.62 -16.94 4.00
CA GLU A 192 0.80 -16.46 2.62
C GLU A 192 2.08 -15.67 2.42
N VAL A 193 2.41 -14.75 3.35
CA VAL A 193 3.53 -13.82 3.18
C VAL A 193 4.59 -13.90 4.29
N GLY A 194 4.40 -14.77 5.29
CA GLY A 194 5.33 -14.88 6.41
C GLY A 194 5.30 -13.70 7.39
N LEU A 195 4.34 -12.79 7.26
CA LEU A 195 4.13 -11.70 8.20
C LEU A 195 3.42 -12.24 9.43
N ASP A 196 3.99 -12.03 10.61
CA ASP A 196 3.52 -12.63 11.86
C ASP A 196 2.99 -11.56 12.85
N PRO A 197 1.68 -11.21 12.78
CA PRO A 197 1.09 -10.31 13.74
C PRO A 197 0.96 -10.95 15.13
N GLU A 198 1.53 -10.28 16.14
CA GLU A 198 1.52 -10.68 17.54
C GLU A 198 0.59 -9.78 18.38
N PRO A 199 0.14 -10.22 19.56
CA PRO A 199 -0.68 -9.40 20.46
C PRO A 199 -0.03 -8.05 20.75
N TRP A 200 -0.81 -6.98 20.60
CA TRP A 200 -0.34 -5.61 20.78
C TRP A 200 -1.37 -4.77 21.53
N LEU A 201 -0.92 -4.01 22.53
CA LEU A 201 -1.75 -3.15 23.38
C LEU A 201 -1.56 -1.65 23.11
N GLY A 202 -0.88 -1.30 22.02
CA GLY A 202 -0.68 0.10 21.66
C GLY A 202 -1.97 0.77 21.20
N GLY A 203 -2.24 1.97 21.76
CA GLY A 203 -3.44 2.75 21.43
C GLY A 203 -4.68 2.43 22.28
N GLY A 204 -4.50 1.70 23.41
CA GLY A 204 -5.56 1.49 24.42
C GLY A 204 -6.42 0.26 24.22
N ASP A 205 -6.56 -0.25 22.98
CA ASP A 205 -7.38 -1.40 22.68
C ASP A 205 -6.53 -2.58 22.21
N TRP A 206 -7.06 -3.79 22.42
CA TRP A 206 -6.42 -5.01 21.94
C TRP A 206 -6.36 -5.07 20.42
N ALA A 207 -5.23 -5.48 19.88
CA ALA A 207 -5.00 -5.68 18.46
C ALA A 207 -3.96 -6.79 18.24
N LEU A 208 -3.75 -7.17 16.98
CA LEU A 208 -2.59 -7.92 16.51
C LEU A 208 -1.73 -6.98 15.65
N ALA A 209 -0.42 -6.94 15.85
CA ALA A 209 0.46 -6.10 15.07
C ALA A 209 1.70 -6.86 14.59
N ALA A 210 2.06 -6.64 13.33
CA ALA A 210 3.35 -7.04 12.78
C ALA A 210 4.21 -5.82 12.59
N VAL A 211 5.42 -5.84 13.15
CA VAL A 211 6.38 -4.73 13.10
C VAL A 211 7.48 -5.05 12.10
N MET A 212 7.76 -4.09 11.21
CA MET A 212 8.80 -4.16 10.19
C MET A 212 9.60 -2.85 10.22
N GLY A 213 10.72 -2.85 10.95
CA GLY A 213 11.48 -1.63 11.20
C GLY A 213 10.65 -0.58 11.95
N GLU A 214 10.49 0.61 11.35
CA GLU A 214 9.66 1.69 11.91
C GLU A 214 8.18 1.58 11.54
N GLN A 215 7.82 0.64 10.68
CA GLN A 215 6.46 0.45 10.18
C GLN A 215 5.74 -0.69 10.89
N ARG A 216 4.41 -0.65 10.90
CA ARG A 216 3.58 -1.73 11.42
C ARG A 216 2.28 -1.89 10.64
N VAL A 217 1.84 -3.14 10.56
CA VAL A 217 0.47 -3.49 10.16
C VAL A 217 -0.29 -3.90 11.40
N VAL A 218 -1.42 -3.25 11.67
CA VAL A 218 -2.24 -3.46 12.86
C VAL A 218 -3.60 -3.98 12.45
N LEU A 219 -3.99 -5.13 12.99
CA LEU A 219 -5.29 -5.76 12.77
C LEU A 219 -6.14 -5.56 14.03
N ARG A 220 -7.23 -4.80 13.93
CA ARG A 220 -8.10 -4.48 15.06
C ARG A 220 -9.45 -5.21 14.93
N PRO A 221 -10.04 -5.65 16.05
CA PRO A 221 -11.42 -6.10 16.04
C PRO A 221 -12.36 -4.95 15.71
N ALA A 222 -13.41 -5.23 14.96
CA ALA A 222 -14.51 -4.31 14.66
C ALA A 222 -15.82 -5.07 14.63
N ASP A 223 -16.92 -4.36 14.83
CA ASP A 223 -18.26 -4.92 14.71
C ASP A 223 -18.56 -5.30 13.24
N SER A 224 -19.33 -6.36 13.07
CA SER A 224 -19.72 -6.87 11.75
C SER A 224 -20.55 -5.88 10.91
N THR A 225 -21.07 -4.83 11.54
CA THR A 225 -21.98 -3.86 10.91
C THR A 225 -21.30 -2.74 10.15
N THR A 226 -20.01 -2.48 10.41
CA THR A 226 -19.30 -1.30 9.87
C THR A 226 -18.36 -1.61 8.70
N GLY A 227 -18.14 -2.87 8.37
CA GLY A 227 -17.15 -3.28 7.37
C GLY A 227 -15.70 -2.94 7.79
N PRO A 228 -14.71 -3.29 6.96
CA PRO A 228 -13.32 -2.96 7.26
C PRO A 228 -13.11 -1.45 7.24
N ALA A 229 -12.63 -0.87 8.33
CA ALA A 229 -12.16 0.51 8.38
C ALA A 229 -10.64 0.52 8.28
N VAL A 230 -10.11 1.42 7.47
CA VAL A 230 -8.67 1.55 7.22
C VAL A 230 -8.17 2.88 7.73
N VAL A 231 -7.11 2.85 8.55
CA VAL A 231 -6.41 4.06 9.02
C VAL A 231 -4.96 4.00 8.54
N ILE A 232 -4.55 5.05 7.87
CA ILE A 232 -3.18 5.25 7.37
C ILE A 232 -2.53 6.28 8.27
N ARG A 233 -1.53 5.86 9.04
CA ARG A 233 -0.78 6.76 9.92
C ARG A 233 0.52 7.16 9.29
N LEU A 234 0.71 8.46 9.21
CA LEU A 234 1.92 9.09 8.69
C LEU A 234 2.58 9.90 9.81
N SER A 235 3.90 9.90 9.86
CA SER A 235 4.66 10.85 10.68
C SER A 235 5.23 11.95 9.78
N SER A 236 5.28 13.19 10.29
CA SER A 236 5.88 14.32 9.59
C SER A 236 6.99 14.93 10.44
N THR A 237 8.12 15.29 9.83
CA THR A 237 9.16 16.08 10.50
C THR A 237 8.75 17.54 10.71
N GLY A 238 7.67 17.99 10.08
CA GLY A 238 7.06 19.29 10.29
C GLY A 238 6.23 19.36 11.58
N SER A 239 5.80 20.57 11.92
CA SER A 239 4.97 20.82 13.10
C SER A 239 3.47 20.68 12.87
N ARG A 240 3.04 20.51 11.63
CA ARG A 240 1.64 20.37 11.25
C ARG A 240 1.23 18.92 11.26
N GLY A 241 0.09 18.65 11.87
CA GLY A 241 -0.60 17.39 11.81
C GLY A 241 -2.00 17.59 11.24
N GLY A 242 -2.69 16.51 10.97
CA GLY A 242 -4.06 16.58 10.45
C GLY A 242 -4.70 15.22 10.32
N THR A 243 -6.02 15.23 10.14
CA THR A 243 -6.80 14.04 9.88
C THR A 243 -7.78 14.34 8.77
N ALA A 244 -7.92 13.42 7.81
CA ALA A 244 -8.98 13.48 6.80
C ALA A 244 -9.36 12.10 6.31
N ASP A 245 -10.55 12.01 5.73
CA ASP A 245 -11.08 10.80 5.13
C ASP A 245 -11.02 10.92 3.60
N LEU A 246 -10.46 9.89 2.94
CA LEU A 246 -10.37 9.77 1.50
C LEU A 246 -10.77 8.35 1.08
N TYR A 247 -11.83 8.23 0.29
CA TYR A 247 -12.33 6.95 -0.21
C TYR A 247 -12.45 5.86 0.88
N GLY A 248 -13.04 6.22 2.03
CA GLY A 248 -13.25 5.31 3.16
C GLY A 248 -11.98 4.98 3.98
N CYS A 249 -10.85 5.57 3.65
CA CYS A 249 -9.63 5.50 4.44
C CYS A 249 -9.44 6.77 5.25
N ARG A 250 -9.07 6.63 6.51
CA ARG A 250 -8.69 7.75 7.37
C ARG A 250 -7.20 7.96 7.37
N PHE A 251 -6.76 9.13 6.96
CA PHE A 251 -5.38 9.58 7.06
C PHE A 251 -5.19 10.31 8.39
N VAL A 252 -4.12 9.98 9.10
CA VAL A 252 -3.71 10.66 10.32
C VAL A 252 -2.24 11.03 10.16
N ILE A 253 -1.95 12.34 10.14
CA ILE A 253 -0.59 12.86 10.07
C ILE A 253 -0.22 13.39 11.45
N GLU A 254 0.82 12.86 12.04
CA GLU A 254 1.31 13.25 13.36
C GLU A 254 2.71 13.85 13.24
N PRO A 255 3.01 14.97 13.93
CA PRO A 255 4.37 15.46 14.02
C PRO A 255 5.28 14.39 14.63
N PHE A 256 6.47 14.22 14.06
CA PHE A 256 7.47 13.31 14.62
C PHE A 256 7.88 13.83 16.00
N ALA A 257 7.53 13.09 17.06
CA ALA A 257 7.99 13.42 18.40
C ALA A 257 9.52 13.28 18.45
N ARG A 258 10.23 14.40 18.51
CA ARG A 258 11.67 14.35 18.83
C ARG A 258 11.79 13.81 20.26
N ALA A 259 12.45 12.64 20.37
CA ALA A 259 12.81 12.07 21.65
C ALA A 259 13.81 13.00 22.38
#